data_d9931423cf7129a1f982010bf4c09cf5
#
_entry.id   d9931423cf7129a1f982010bf4c09cf5
#
_cell.length_a   1.000
_cell.length_b   1.000
_cell.length_c   1.000
_cell.angle_alpha   90.00
_cell.angle_beta   90.00
_cell.angle_gamma   90.00
#
_symmetry.space_group_name_H-M   'P 1'
#
loop_
_entity.id
_entity.type
_entity.pdbx_description
1 polymer ?
#
loop_
_entity_poly.entity_id
_entity_poly.type
_entity_poly.pdbx_seq_one_letter_code
_entity_poly.pdbx_strand_id
1 'polypeptide(L)'
;MDTALANQITTIVIGNNKGWKQSISLGRQTNQSFVTIPHQKLIEKICYKAKLHGIRVIITEESYTSGTSFLDCELPTKDVYDKKRRIYRGLFRSNQGISINADVNAGYQIMKKVFPNEFSDGIEGVVFHPVRVNIV
;
A
#
# COMPACT_ATOMS: atom_id res chain seq x y z
N MET A 1 2.42 -6.10 14.79
CA MET A 1 1.17 -5.84 15.54
C MET A 1 1.37 -4.92 16.74
N ASP A 2 2.49 -5.05 17.44
CA ASP A 2 2.76 -4.17 18.59
C ASP A 2 2.82 -2.69 18.20
N THR A 3 3.39 -2.38 17.04
CA THR A 3 3.43 -1.01 16.52
C THR A 3 2.03 -0.46 16.28
N ALA A 4 1.14 -1.28 15.74
CA ALA A 4 -0.25 -0.87 15.51
C ALA A 4 -0.97 -0.57 16.83
N LEU A 5 -0.76 -1.39 17.85
CA LEU A 5 -1.35 -1.17 19.17
C LEU A 5 -0.80 0.08 19.84
N ALA A 6 0.53 0.31 19.74
CA ALA A 6 1.17 1.48 20.33
C ALA A 6 0.67 2.79 19.70
N ASN A 7 0.28 2.78 18.44
CA ASN A 7 -0.24 3.94 17.73
C ASN A 7 -1.77 4.02 17.71
N GLN A 8 -2.45 3.17 18.48
CA GLN A 8 -3.91 3.14 18.59
C GLN A 8 -4.61 2.94 17.26
N ILE A 9 -4.03 2.12 16.39
CA ILE A 9 -4.60 1.81 15.09
C ILE A 9 -5.78 0.89 15.27
N THR A 10 -6.91 1.24 14.67
CA THR A 10 -8.14 0.46 14.73
C THR A 10 -8.42 -0.32 13.45
N THR A 11 -7.80 0.07 12.35
CA THR A 11 -8.04 -0.53 11.03
C THR A 11 -6.74 -0.64 10.25
N ILE A 12 -6.55 -1.78 9.60
CA ILE A 12 -5.44 -2.02 8.67
C ILE A 12 -6.04 -2.26 7.29
N VAL A 13 -5.55 -1.54 6.27
CA VAL A 13 -5.98 -1.73 4.89
C VAL A 13 -4.86 -2.42 4.12
N ILE A 14 -5.19 -3.50 3.42
CA ILE A 14 -4.22 -4.27 2.64
C ILE A 14 -4.65 -4.23 1.17
N GLY A 15 -3.72 -3.81 0.31
CA GLY A 15 -3.88 -3.92 -1.13
C GLY A 15 -3.55 -5.32 -1.60
N ASN A 16 -4.41 -5.89 -2.43
CA ASN A 16 -4.22 -7.23 -2.98
C ASN A 16 -4.39 -7.20 -4.50
N ASN A 17 -3.41 -7.73 -5.19
CA ASN A 17 -3.46 -7.82 -6.65
C ASN A 17 -4.10 -9.15 -7.06
N LYS A 18 -5.28 -9.08 -7.65
CA LYS A 18 -6.01 -10.28 -8.10
C LYS A 18 -5.25 -11.08 -9.14
N GLY A 19 -4.42 -10.42 -9.95
CA GLY A 19 -3.61 -11.09 -10.97
C GLY A 19 -2.35 -11.76 -10.44
N TRP A 20 -2.09 -11.66 -9.16
CA TRP A 20 -0.83 -12.10 -8.58
C TRP A 20 -0.57 -13.58 -8.78
N LYS A 21 -1.57 -14.42 -8.55
CA LYS A 21 -1.44 -15.87 -8.74
C LYS A 21 -1.22 -16.24 -10.21
N GLN A 22 -1.76 -15.45 -11.12
CA GLN A 22 -1.64 -15.69 -12.56
C GLN A 22 -0.29 -15.23 -13.11
N SER A 23 0.37 -14.29 -12.45
CA SER A 23 1.69 -13.83 -12.85
C SER A 23 2.80 -14.79 -12.45
N ILE A 24 2.50 -15.79 -11.65
CA ILE A 24 3.45 -16.83 -11.27
C ILE A 24 3.50 -17.86 -12.40
N SER A 25 4.41 -17.66 -13.34
CA SER A 25 4.59 -18.64 -14.39
C SER A 25 5.31 -19.88 -13.86
N LEU A 26 4.97 -21.02 -14.43
CA LEU A 26 5.56 -22.32 -14.01
C LEU A 26 7.06 -22.35 -14.13
N GLY A 27 7.64 -21.68 -15.12
CA GLY A 27 9.09 -21.66 -15.33
C GLY A 27 9.87 -20.88 -14.29
N ARG A 28 9.20 -20.17 -13.41
CA ARG A 28 9.85 -19.35 -12.38
C ARG A 28 9.54 -19.81 -10.96
N GLN A 29 8.93 -20.95 -10.82
CA GLN A 29 8.51 -21.44 -9.51
C GLN A 29 9.66 -21.54 -8.51
N THR A 30 10.82 -21.98 -8.95
CA THR A 30 11.97 -22.17 -8.07
C THR A 30 12.44 -20.85 -7.47
N ASN A 31 12.52 -19.79 -8.26
CA ASN A 31 12.90 -18.47 -7.77
C ASN A 31 11.83 -17.88 -6.87
N GLN A 32 10.58 -18.13 -7.19
CA GLN A 32 9.48 -17.58 -6.43
C GLN A 32 9.30 -18.22 -5.07
N SER A 33 9.64 -19.49 -4.92
CA SER A 33 9.58 -20.13 -3.62
C SER A 33 10.56 -19.54 -2.62
N PHE A 34 11.62 -18.88 -3.09
CA PHE A 34 12.55 -18.16 -2.24
C PHE A 34 12.14 -16.72 -1.97
N VAL A 35 11.54 -16.06 -2.95
CA VAL A 35 11.25 -14.63 -2.89
C VAL A 35 9.88 -14.35 -2.32
N THR A 36 8.95 -15.25 -2.54
CA THR A 36 7.59 -15.08 -2.06
C THR A 36 7.34 -15.95 -0.85
N ILE A 37 7.49 -15.36 0.32
CA ILE A 37 6.54 -15.77 1.34
C ILE A 37 5.19 -15.67 0.67
N PRO A 38 4.40 -16.73 0.66
CA PRO A 38 3.09 -16.65 0.05
C PRO A 38 2.38 -15.42 0.58
N HIS A 39 2.13 -14.49 -0.30
CA HIS A 39 1.48 -13.23 0.02
C HIS A 39 0.20 -13.48 0.82
N GLN A 40 -0.51 -14.54 0.44
CA GLN A 40 -1.71 -14.97 1.12
C GLN A 40 -1.47 -15.36 2.57
N LYS A 41 -0.36 -16.05 2.86
CA LYS A 41 -0.05 -16.43 4.25
C LYS A 41 0.27 -15.24 5.12
N LEU A 42 0.94 -14.23 4.56
CA LEU A 42 1.21 -12.99 5.29
C LEU A 42 -0.11 -12.29 5.63
N ILE A 43 -1.01 -12.18 4.67
CA ILE A 43 -2.33 -11.58 4.90
C ILE A 43 -3.10 -12.36 5.97
N GLU A 44 -3.09 -13.67 5.91
CA GLU A 44 -3.76 -14.52 6.90
C GLU A 44 -3.21 -14.30 8.31
N LYS A 45 -1.89 -14.19 8.44
CA LYS A 45 -1.26 -13.93 9.74
C LYS A 45 -1.62 -12.55 10.27
N ILE A 46 -1.66 -11.54 9.41
CA ILE A 46 -2.08 -10.19 9.80
C ILE A 46 -3.53 -10.21 10.27
N CYS A 47 -4.41 -10.85 9.52
CA CYS A 47 -5.82 -10.98 9.90
C CYS A 47 -6.00 -11.68 11.23
N TYR A 48 -5.27 -12.77 11.45
CA TYR A 48 -5.34 -13.52 12.70
C TYR A 48 -4.91 -12.67 13.89
N LYS A 49 -3.75 -12.04 13.79
CA LYS A 49 -3.24 -11.19 14.88
C LYS A 49 -4.11 -9.97 15.12
N ALA A 50 -4.60 -9.37 14.05
CA ALA A 50 -5.50 -8.21 14.15
C ALA A 50 -6.77 -8.58 14.89
N LYS A 51 -7.35 -9.73 14.58
CA LYS A 51 -8.56 -10.23 15.24
C LYS A 51 -8.34 -10.43 16.74
N LEU A 52 -7.17 -10.93 17.14
CA LEU A 52 -6.84 -11.12 18.56
C LEU A 52 -6.82 -9.79 19.33
N HIS A 53 -6.54 -8.69 18.65
CA HIS A 53 -6.40 -7.37 19.28
C HIS A 53 -7.55 -6.42 18.95
N GLY A 54 -8.61 -6.92 18.32
CA GLY A 54 -9.77 -6.11 17.98
C GLY A 54 -9.54 -5.11 16.87
N ILE A 55 -8.53 -5.34 16.03
CA ILE A 55 -8.23 -4.49 14.88
C ILE A 55 -8.95 -5.03 13.65
N ARG A 56 -9.63 -4.15 12.93
CA ARG A 56 -10.33 -4.49 11.70
C ARG A 56 -9.35 -4.54 10.54
N VAL A 57 -9.45 -5.55 9.68
CA VAL A 57 -8.66 -5.65 8.45
C VAL A 57 -9.58 -5.55 7.25
N ILE A 58 -9.26 -4.65 6.34
CA ILE A 58 -9.98 -4.47 5.08
C ILE A 58 -9.02 -4.80 3.95
N ILE A 59 -9.43 -5.72 3.08
CA ILE A 59 -8.64 -6.10 1.91
C ILE A 59 -9.32 -5.50 0.68
N THR A 60 -8.56 -4.75 -0.10
CA THR A 60 -9.05 -4.13 -1.34
C THR A 60 -8.10 -4.44 -2.48
N GLU A 61 -8.58 -4.35 -3.71
CA GLU A 61 -7.69 -4.50 -4.84
C GLU A 61 -6.86 -3.23 -5.03
N GLU A 62 -5.67 -3.36 -5.63
CA GLU A 62 -4.69 -2.26 -5.65
C GLU A 62 -4.44 -1.67 -7.04
N SER A 63 -5.36 -1.86 -7.98
CA SER A 63 -5.21 -1.33 -9.34
C SER A 63 -4.97 0.18 -9.34
N TYR A 64 -4.02 0.62 -10.17
CA TYR A 64 -3.71 2.03 -10.41
C TYR A 64 -3.17 2.81 -9.20
N THR A 65 -2.84 2.14 -8.12
CA THR A 65 -2.31 2.84 -6.93
C THR A 65 -0.85 3.24 -7.06
N SER A 66 -0.08 2.56 -7.90
CA SER A 66 1.35 2.83 -8.05
C SER A 66 1.68 3.98 -9.01
N GLY A 67 0.74 4.37 -9.85
CA GLY A 67 0.95 5.42 -10.85
C GLY A 67 0.00 6.59 -10.75
N THR A 68 -0.79 6.67 -9.69
CA THR A 68 -1.65 7.82 -9.39
C THR A 68 -1.11 8.56 -8.17
N SER A 69 -1.37 9.85 -8.09
CA SER A 69 -0.72 10.72 -7.11
C SER A 69 -1.66 11.05 -5.95
N PHE A 70 -1.28 10.63 -4.75
CA PHE A 70 -1.99 11.03 -3.54
C PHE A 70 -1.86 12.53 -3.28
N LEU A 71 -0.66 13.09 -3.50
CA LEU A 71 -0.39 14.51 -3.24
C LEU A 71 -1.15 15.44 -4.18
N ASP A 72 -1.50 14.97 -5.38
CA ASP A 72 -2.31 15.72 -6.35
C ASP A 72 -3.81 15.45 -6.15
N CYS A 73 -4.20 14.79 -5.08
CA CYS A 73 -5.58 14.44 -4.76
C CYS A 73 -6.26 13.58 -5.82
N GLU A 74 -5.48 12.78 -6.55
CA GLU A 74 -6.02 11.91 -7.59
C GLU A 74 -6.68 10.69 -7.00
N LEU A 75 -7.78 10.26 -7.60
CA LEU A 75 -8.33 8.93 -7.32
C LEU A 75 -7.53 7.88 -8.09
N PRO A 76 -7.36 6.68 -7.54
CA PRO A 76 -6.59 5.63 -8.21
C PRO A 76 -7.37 5.01 -9.37
N THR A 77 -7.45 5.74 -10.47
CA THR A 77 -8.17 5.34 -11.68
C THR A 77 -7.25 5.31 -12.89
N LYS A 78 -7.69 4.63 -13.93
CA LYS A 78 -6.93 4.53 -15.18
C LYS A 78 -6.68 5.89 -15.83
N ASP A 79 -7.63 6.81 -15.71
CA ASP A 79 -7.60 8.09 -16.41
C ASP A 79 -6.43 8.98 -15.99
N VAL A 80 -6.01 8.89 -14.74
CA VAL A 80 -4.93 9.72 -14.19
C VAL A 80 -3.66 8.92 -13.93
N TYR A 81 -3.62 7.66 -14.34
CA TYR A 81 -2.47 6.79 -14.13
C TYR A 81 -1.30 7.20 -15.02
N ASP A 82 -0.16 7.47 -14.41
CA ASP A 82 1.06 7.83 -15.11
C ASP A 82 2.28 7.32 -14.35
N LYS A 83 2.91 6.26 -14.88
CA LYS A 83 4.11 5.67 -14.29
C LYS A 83 5.34 6.57 -14.40
N LYS A 84 5.33 7.56 -15.28
CA LYS A 84 6.49 8.43 -15.47
C LYS A 84 6.79 9.27 -14.23
N ARG A 85 5.82 9.47 -13.36
CA ARG A 85 6.02 10.17 -12.09
C ARG A 85 6.84 9.35 -11.09
N ARG A 86 6.98 8.05 -11.31
CA ARG A 86 7.96 7.25 -10.58
C ARG A 86 9.32 7.49 -11.19
N ILE A 87 10.10 8.37 -10.55
CA ILE A 87 11.40 8.78 -11.06
C ILE A 87 12.38 7.60 -11.01
N TYR A 88 12.37 6.86 -9.91
CA TYR A 88 13.03 5.58 -9.77
C TYR A 88 12.31 4.76 -8.69
N ARG A 89 12.77 3.56 -8.42
CA ARG A 89 12.06 2.56 -7.66
C ARG A 89 11.45 3.04 -6.33
N GLY A 90 12.12 3.89 -5.60
CA GLY A 90 11.65 4.36 -4.31
C GLY A 90 11.08 5.77 -4.31
N LEU A 91 11.05 6.44 -5.46
CA LEU A 91 10.70 7.85 -5.51
C LEU A 91 9.57 8.12 -6.50
N PHE A 92 8.53 8.76 -6.01
CA PHE A 92 7.42 9.29 -6.80
C PHE A 92 7.43 10.81 -6.71
N ARG A 93 7.19 11.48 -7.81
CA ARG A 93 7.11 12.94 -7.85
C ARG A 93 5.73 13.36 -8.31
N SER A 94 5.06 14.19 -7.51
CA SER A 94 3.74 14.73 -7.85
C SER A 94 3.82 15.69 -9.03
N ASN A 95 2.67 16.04 -9.59
CA ASN A 95 2.60 17.03 -10.68
C ASN A 95 3.10 18.40 -10.24
N GLN A 96 3.09 18.69 -8.95
CA GLN A 96 3.59 19.94 -8.38
C GLN A 96 5.08 19.88 -8.04
N GLY A 97 5.75 18.77 -8.34
CA GLY A 97 7.17 18.61 -8.09
C GLY A 97 7.52 18.15 -6.66
N ILE A 98 6.53 17.78 -5.86
CA ILE A 98 6.76 17.31 -4.50
C ILE A 98 7.16 15.83 -4.53
N SER A 99 8.25 15.50 -3.86
CA SER A 99 8.75 14.13 -3.80
C SER A 99 8.16 13.37 -2.61
N ILE A 100 7.77 12.15 -2.84
CA ILE A 100 7.24 11.24 -1.83
C ILE A 100 7.78 9.83 -2.10
N ASN A 101 8.00 9.04 -1.07
CA ASN A 101 8.35 7.63 -1.25
C ASN A 101 7.25 6.93 -2.05
N ALA A 102 7.64 6.15 -3.06
CA ALA A 102 6.68 5.53 -3.98
C ALA A 102 5.74 4.54 -3.28
N ASP A 103 6.24 3.78 -2.31
CA ASP A 103 5.42 2.82 -1.57
C ASP A 103 4.46 3.54 -0.62
N VAL A 104 4.90 4.65 -0.01
CA VAL A 104 4.03 5.47 0.83
C VAL A 104 2.91 6.08 0.01
N ASN A 105 3.22 6.62 -1.17
CA ASN A 105 2.21 7.14 -2.08
C ASN A 105 1.18 6.06 -2.46
N ALA A 106 1.66 4.88 -2.84
CA ALA A 106 0.79 3.75 -3.18
C ALA A 106 -0.07 3.33 -1.97
N GLY A 107 0.52 3.31 -0.78
CA GLY A 107 -0.22 2.98 0.44
C GLY A 107 -1.37 3.95 0.71
N TYR A 108 -1.13 5.25 0.56
CA TYR A 108 -2.20 6.24 0.71
C TYR A 108 -3.29 6.07 -0.36
N GLN A 109 -2.91 5.73 -1.60
CA GLN A 109 -3.89 5.50 -2.65
C GLN A 109 -4.72 4.24 -2.39
N ILE A 110 -4.13 3.20 -1.82
CA ILE A 110 -4.86 2.01 -1.38
C ILE A 110 -5.86 2.38 -0.29
N MET A 111 -5.46 3.18 0.70
CA MET A 111 -6.36 3.67 1.72
C MET A 111 -7.49 4.50 1.13
N LYS A 112 -7.20 5.29 0.13
CA LYS A 112 -8.20 6.14 -0.54
C LYS A 112 -9.28 5.33 -1.25
N LYS A 113 -8.96 4.13 -1.72
CA LYS A 113 -9.97 3.22 -2.30
C LYS A 113 -11.03 2.82 -1.28
N VAL A 114 -10.62 2.65 -0.03
CA VAL A 114 -11.51 2.24 1.06
C VAL A 114 -12.17 3.45 1.73
N PHE A 115 -11.41 4.52 1.89
CA PHE A 115 -11.85 5.74 2.58
C PHE A 115 -11.63 6.96 1.69
N PRO A 116 -12.39 7.12 0.60
CA PRO A 116 -12.11 8.17 -0.39
C PRO A 116 -12.28 9.60 0.15
N ASN A 117 -13.03 9.79 1.22
CA ASN A 117 -13.29 11.10 1.77
C ASN A 117 -12.44 11.47 2.99
N GLU A 118 -11.63 10.54 3.49
CA GLU A 118 -10.85 10.78 4.72
C GLU A 118 -9.71 11.78 4.51
N PHE A 119 -9.28 12.00 3.28
CA PHE A 119 -8.17 12.88 2.95
C PHE A 119 -8.62 14.09 2.14
N SER A 120 -9.91 14.45 2.20
CA SER A 120 -10.46 15.52 1.38
C SER A 120 -9.97 16.91 1.81
N ASP A 121 -9.47 17.06 3.04
CA ASP A 121 -9.06 18.34 3.60
C ASP A 121 -7.60 18.71 3.27
N GLY A 122 -6.94 17.97 2.43
CA GLY A 122 -5.58 18.27 1.99
C GLY A 122 -4.54 17.30 2.53
N ILE A 123 -3.28 17.68 2.36
CA ILE A 123 -2.13 16.82 2.65
C ILE A 123 -1.45 17.14 3.99
N GLU A 124 -2.05 17.97 4.82
CA GLU A 124 -1.48 18.26 6.13
C GLU A 124 -1.43 16.99 6.99
N GLY A 125 -0.31 16.79 7.64
CA GLY A 125 -0.09 15.62 8.47
C GLY A 125 0.28 14.35 7.71
N VAL A 126 0.40 14.41 6.38
CA VAL A 126 0.80 13.26 5.58
C VAL A 126 2.30 13.01 5.75
N VAL A 127 2.64 11.76 6.03
CA VAL A 127 4.04 11.32 6.11
C VAL A 127 4.51 10.95 4.71
N PHE A 128 5.60 11.55 4.25
CA PHE A 128 6.10 11.34 2.88
C PHE A 128 7.06 10.16 2.76
N HIS A 129 7.64 9.73 3.88
CA HIS A 129 8.62 8.65 3.89
C HIS A 129 8.27 7.63 4.97
N PRO A 130 8.60 6.35 4.73
CA PRO A 130 8.30 5.33 5.73
C PRO A 130 9.11 5.54 7.01
N VAL A 131 8.51 5.18 8.12
CA VAL A 131 9.17 5.21 9.42
C VAL A 131 9.80 3.83 9.65
N ARG A 132 11.07 3.83 10.02
CA ARG A 132 11.74 2.58 10.39
C ARG A 132 11.24 2.10 11.74
N VAL A 133 10.83 0.85 11.80
CA VAL A 133 10.41 0.21 13.04
C VAL A 133 11.41 -0.89 13.36
N ASN A 134 11.97 -0.84 14.58
CA ASN A 134 12.86 -1.89 15.04
C ASN A 134 12.04 -3.08 15.49
N ILE A 135 12.30 -4.23 14.86
CA ILE A 135 11.70 -5.50 15.27
C ILE A 135 12.68 -6.17 16.22
N VAL A 136 12.30 -6.26 17.47
CA VAL A 136 13.13 -6.89 18.49
C VAL A 136 12.58 -8.24 18.83
#